data_95bfdc0a6b17e8670efe0a2e31cd57f4
#
_entry.id   95bfdc0a6b17e8670efe0a2e31cd57f4
#
_cell.length_a   1.000
_cell.length_b   1.000
_cell.length_c   1.000
_cell.angle_alpha   90.00
_cell.angle_beta   90.00
_cell.angle_gamma   90.00
#
_symmetry.space_group_name_H-M   'P 1'
#
loop_
_entity.id
_entity.type
_entity.pdbx_description
1 polymer ?
#
loop_
_entity_poly.entity_id
_entity_poly.type
_entity_poly.pdbx_seq_one_letter_code
_entity_poly.pdbx_strand_id
1 'polypeptide(L)'
;GSGKSTLINLIPRFFDVTEGEILVDGVDIRNVSQHELREKIGYVPQKGVLFSGTIDSNLRYGKEDATEKEIEKAAKIAQATEFIETKPEKYNTEIAQGGSNVSGGQKQRLAIARAIAKNPEIYIFDDSFSALDFKTDATLRKALNNELSDSTLLIVAQRISTIMKA
;
A
#
# COMPACT_ATOMS: atom_id res chain seq x y z
N GLY A 1 -11.05 18.18 -1.83
CA GLY A 1 -11.13 19.13 -0.75
C GLY A 1 -12.11 18.81 0.39
N SER A 2 -12.58 17.53 0.58
CA SER A 2 -13.51 17.19 1.68
C SER A 2 -12.79 16.71 2.97
N GLY A 3 -11.45 16.80 3.03
CA GLY A 3 -10.67 16.43 4.22
C GLY A 3 -10.34 14.94 4.37
N LYS A 4 -10.63 14.10 3.38
CA LYS A 4 -10.36 12.65 3.46
C LYS A 4 -8.90 12.34 3.73
N SER A 5 -8.00 12.86 2.91
CA SER A 5 -6.55 12.67 3.08
C SER A 5 -6.04 13.29 4.38
N THR A 6 -6.60 14.42 4.78
CA THR A 6 -6.27 15.06 6.07
C THR A 6 -6.58 14.12 7.23
N LEU A 7 -7.78 13.52 7.24
CA LEU A 7 -8.20 12.61 8.30
C LEU A 7 -7.28 11.39 8.40
N ILE A 8 -6.99 10.74 7.27
CA ILE A 8 -6.15 9.52 7.30
C ILE A 8 -4.68 9.81 7.59
N ASN A 9 -4.19 11.02 7.32
CA ASN A 9 -2.81 11.42 7.63
C ASN A 9 -2.59 11.65 9.13
N LEU A 10 -3.64 11.77 9.91
CA LEU A 10 -3.54 11.84 11.37
C LEU A 10 -3.20 10.47 12.00
N ILE A 11 -3.59 9.37 11.37
CA ILE A 11 -3.39 8.02 11.91
C ILE A 11 -1.90 7.65 11.98
N PRO A 12 -1.08 7.81 10.90
CA PRO A 12 0.36 7.58 10.99
C PRO A 12 1.12 8.75 11.64
N ARG A 13 0.42 9.72 12.19
CA ARG A 13 0.99 10.93 12.79
C ARG A 13 1.89 11.72 11.85
N PHE A 14 1.45 11.93 10.62
CA PHE A 14 2.07 12.95 9.76
C PHE A 14 1.73 14.36 10.28
N PHE A 15 0.62 14.46 11.00
CA PHE A 15 0.19 15.63 11.77
C PHE A 15 -0.43 15.15 13.07
N ASP A 16 -0.24 15.89 14.15
CA ASP A 16 -0.91 15.62 15.43
C ASP A 16 -2.32 16.22 15.45
N VAL A 17 -3.22 15.57 16.18
CA VAL A 17 -4.56 16.08 16.42
C VAL A 17 -4.48 17.32 17.34
N THR A 18 -5.32 18.32 17.06
CA THR A 18 -5.43 19.53 17.89
C THR A 18 -6.42 19.33 19.04
N GLU A 19 -7.47 18.55 18.80
CA GLU A 19 -8.50 18.18 19.77
C GLU A 19 -8.89 16.72 19.57
N GLY A 20 -9.31 16.07 20.64
CA GLY A 20 -9.67 14.65 20.62
C GLY A 20 -8.45 13.73 20.72
N GLU A 21 -8.68 12.47 20.36
CA GLU A 21 -7.65 11.43 20.40
C GLU A 21 -7.86 10.41 19.29
N ILE A 22 -6.78 9.73 18.88
CA ILE A 22 -6.83 8.56 18.01
C ILE A 22 -6.23 7.40 18.78
N LEU A 23 -6.97 6.31 18.85
CA LEU A 23 -6.54 5.09 19.55
C LEU A 23 -6.24 3.99 18.53
N VAL A 24 -5.10 3.33 18.70
CA VAL A 24 -4.75 2.09 18.01
C VAL A 24 -4.57 1.02 19.08
N ASP A 25 -5.36 -0.04 18.99
CA ASP A 25 -5.43 -1.10 20.00
C ASP A 25 -5.66 -0.54 21.43
N GLY A 26 -6.49 0.50 21.54
CA GLY A 26 -6.83 1.14 22.82
C GLY A 26 -5.78 2.10 23.36
N VAL A 27 -4.69 2.32 22.64
CA VAL A 27 -3.61 3.24 23.05
C VAL A 27 -3.61 4.49 22.21
N ASP A 28 -3.59 5.67 22.84
CA ASP A 28 -3.46 6.94 22.12
C ASP A 28 -2.14 6.95 21.34
N ILE A 29 -2.22 7.25 20.06
CA ILE A 29 -1.06 7.24 19.14
C ILE A 29 0.04 8.22 19.57
N ARG A 30 -0.28 9.21 20.39
CA ARG A 30 0.72 10.16 20.94
C ARG A 30 1.55 9.56 22.06
N ASN A 31 1.12 8.43 22.65
CA ASN A 31 1.79 7.75 23.76
C ASN A 31 2.75 6.64 23.32
N VAL A 32 2.91 6.44 22.03
CA VAL A 32 3.89 5.53 21.42
C VAL A 32 4.84 6.29 20.51
N SER A 33 6.02 5.73 20.24
CA SER A 33 6.93 6.37 19.28
C SER A 33 6.33 6.32 17.88
N GLN A 34 6.69 7.31 17.05
CA GLN A 34 6.26 7.30 15.65
C GLN A 34 6.76 6.06 14.90
N HIS A 35 7.95 5.58 15.24
CA HIS A 35 8.51 4.36 14.67
C HIS A 35 7.64 3.13 14.99
N GLU A 36 7.31 2.90 16.25
CA GLU A 36 6.44 1.80 16.67
C GLU A 36 5.05 1.87 16.02
N LEU A 37 4.46 3.06 15.96
CA LEU A 37 3.17 3.26 15.32
C LEU A 37 3.23 2.93 13.83
N ARG A 38 4.21 3.46 13.12
CA ARG A 38 4.35 3.30 11.66
C ARG A 38 4.76 1.90 11.25
N GLU A 39 5.42 1.13 12.13
CA GLU A 39 5.67 -0.29 11.90
C GLU A 39 4.37 -1.10 11.75
N LYS A 40 3.30 -0.67 12.42
CA LYS A 40 1.98 -1.30 12.35
C LYS A 40 1.17 -0.90 11.12
N ILE A 41 1.61 0.09 10.37
CA ILE A 41 0.84 0.72 9.29
C ILE A 41 1.53 0.51 7.94
N GLY A 42 0.78 -0.01 6.97
CA GLY A 42 1.13 0.02 5.55
C GLY A 42 0.35 1.14 4.87
N TYR A 43 1.03 2.20 4.48
CA TYR A 43 0.42 3.36 3.84
C TYR A 43 0.69 3.36 2.34
N VAL A 44 -0.37 3.46 1.53
CA VAL A 44 -0.26 3.55 0.07
C VAL A 44 -0.87 4.87 -0.37
N PRO A 45 -0.04 5.83 -0.82
CA PRO A 45 -0.53 7.14 -1.27
C PRO A 45 -1.24 7.04 -2.61
N GLN A 46 -1.96 8.10 -2.97
CA GLN A 46 -2.65 8.23 -4.26
C GLN A 46 -1.71 8.06 -5.45
N LYS A 47 -0.51 8.62 -5.36
CA LYS A 47 0.55 8.43 -6.35
C LYS A 47 1.60 7.51 -5.75
N GLY A 48 1.69 6.30 -6.29
CA GLY A 48 2.73 5.36 -5.89
C GLY A 48 4.12 5.93 -6.18
N VAL A 49 4.97 5.94 -5.17
CA VAL A 49 6.37 6.35 -5.29
C VAL A 49 7.24 5.09 -5.23
N LEU A 50 8.10 4.92 -6.23
CA LEU A 50 9.11 3.88 -6.25
C LEU A 50 10.49 4.50 -6.10
N PHE A 51 11.37 3.75 -5.47
CA PHE A 51 12.76 4.13 -5.27
C PHE A 51 13.66 3.51 -6.33
N SER A 52 14.79 4.16 -6.63
CA SER A 52 15.82 3.58 -7.49
C SER A 52 16.30 2.26 -6.91
N GLY A 53 16.50 1.29 -7.76
CA GLY A 53 16.88 -0.06 -7.40
C GLY A 53 16.19 -1.08 -8.28
N THR A 54 15.79 -2.21 -7.73
CA THR A 54 15.06 -3.25 -8.45
C THR A 54 13.61 -3.32 -8.00
N ILE A 55 12.78 -4.08 -8.71
CA ILE A 55 11.44 -4.42 -8.24
C ILE A 55 11.54 -5.11 -6.87
N ASP A 56 12.42 -6.10 -6.73
CA ASP A 56 12.62 -6.82 -5.47
C ASP A 56 12.99 -5.88 -4.32
N SER A 57 13.96 -4.97 -4.51
CA SER A 57 14.37 -4.04 -3.46
C SER A 57 13.25 -3.07 -3.06
N ASN A 58 12.40 -2.66 -4.00
CA ASN A 58 11.21 -1.86 -3.70
C ASN A 58 10.21 -2.64 -2.86
N LEU A 59 9.93 -3.88 -3.20
CA LEU A 59 8.99 -4.72 -2.46
C LEU A 59 9.47 -5.04 -1.04
N ARG A 60 10.78 -5.15 -0.84
CA ARG A 60 11.40 -5.41 0.47
C ARG A 60 11.62 -4.17 1.32
N TYR A 61 11.31 -3.00 0.82
CA TYR A 61 11.63 -1.74 1.50
C TYR A 61 11.06 -1.65 2.93
N GLY A 62 9.88 -2.19 3.17
CA GLY A 62 9.25 -2.19 4.51
C GLY A 62 9.60 -3.43 5.36
N LYS A 63 10.21 -4.46 4.76
CA LYS A 63 10.60 -5.71 5.43
C LYS A 63 11.74 -6.35 4.64
N GLU A 64 12.97 -5.96 4.96
CA GLU A 64 14.16 -6.39 4.22
C GLU A 64 14.39 -7.92 4.24
N ASP A 65 13.99 -8.57 5.32
CA ASP A 65 14.10 -10.02 5.54
C ASP A 65 12.89 -10.81 5.00
N ALA A 66 12.00 -10.19 4.23
CA ALA A 66 10.89 -10.90 3.61
C ALA A 66 11.41 -12.04 2.71
N THR A 67 10.78 -13.21 2.81
CA THR A 67 11.14 -14.36 1.98
C THR A 67 10.68 -14.16 0.53
N GLU A 68 11.28 -14.90 -0.41
CA GLU A 68 10.83 -14.88 -1.80
C GLU A 68 9.34 -15.21 -1.94
N LYS A 69 8.86 -16.18 -1.16
CA LYS A 69 7.44 -16.55 -1.14
C LYS A 69 6.54 -15.41 -0.67
N GLU A 70 6.96 -14.65 0.34
CA GLU A 70 6.23 -13.48 0.83
C GLU A 70 6.17 -12.38 -0.23
N ILE A 71 7.27 -12.14 -0.93
CA ILE A 71 7.36 -11.18 -2.03
C ILE A 71 6.47 -11.60 -3.21
N GLU A 72 6.54 -12.86 -3.63
CA GLU A 72 5.70 -13.39 -4.71
C GLU A 72 4.22 -13.34 -4.36
N LYS A 73 3.85 -13.70 -3.13
CA LYS A 73 2.48 -13.60 -2.63
C LYS A 73 1.98 -12.15 -2.64
N ALA A 74 2.78 -11.21 -2.16
CA ALA A 74 2.44 -9.80 -2.17
C ALA A 74 2.21 -9.27 -3.58
N ALA A 75 3.09 -9.61 -4.52
CA ALA A 75 2.95 -9.26 -5.92
C ALA A 75 1.69 -9.85 -6.56
N LYS A 76 1.36 -11.09 -6.23
CA LYS A 76 0.15 -11.76 -6.72
C LYS A 76 -1.13 -11.08 -6.21
N ILE A 77 -1.20 -10.78 -4.94
CA ILE A 77 -2.35 -10.06 -4.35
C ILE A 77 -2.51 -8.69 -4.99
N ALA A 78 -1.41 -7.97 -5.18
CA ALA A 78 -1.39 -6.65 -5.81
C ALA A 78 -1.62 -6.66 -7.33
N GLN A 79 -1.85 -7.82 -7.95
CA GLN A 79 -2.04 -7.99 -9.39
C GLN A 79 -0.80 -7.54 -10.20
N ALA A 80 0.40 -7.72 -9.63
CA ALA A 80 1.66 -7.31 -10.25
C ALA A 80 2.42 -8.44 -10.93
N THR A 81 2.11 -9.70 -10.61
CA THR A 81 2.85 -10.87 -11.08
C THR A 81 2.91 -10.93 -12.60
N GLU A 82 1.79 -10.71 -13.29
CA GLU A 82 1.73 -10.81 -14.75
C GLU A 82 2.74 -9.89 -15.43
N PHE A 83 2.74 -8.59 -15.10
CA PHE A 83 3.68 -7.68 -15.75
C PHE A 83 5.13 -7.86 -15.28
N ILE A 84 5.37 -8.31 -14.05
CA ILE A 84 6.73 -8.64 -13.59
C ILE A 84 7.29 -9.80 -14.40
N GLU A 85 6.51 -10.85 -14.59
CA GLU A 85 6.92 -12.05 -15.35
C GLU A 85 7.19 -11.78 -16.83
N THR A 86 6.60 -10.74 -17.41
CA THR A 86 6.88 -10.33 -18.80
C THR A 86 8.23 -9.65 -18.97
N LYS A 87 8.84 -9.18 -17.91
CA LYS A 87 10.13 -8.50 -17.97
C LYS A 87 11.29 -9.51 -18.00
N PRO A 88 12.34 -9.27 -18.83
CA PRO A 88 13.47 -10.22 -18.96
C PRO A 88 14.12 -10.56 -17.63
N GLU A 89 14.29 -9.59 -16.74
CA GLU A 89 14.94 -9.76 -15.44
C GLU A 89 13.95 -9.93 -14.28
N LYS A 90 12.65 -10.00 -14.56
CA LYS A 90 11.58 -10.22 -13.58
C LYS A 90 11.74 -9.32 -12.34
N TYR A 91 11.86 -9.89 -11.15
CA TYR A 91 12.03 -9.14 -9.90
C TYR A 91 13.34 -8.36 -9.81
N ASN A 92 14.36 -8.74 -10.58
CA ASN A 92 15.63 -8.02 -10.67
C ASN A 92 15.63 -6.88 -11.69
N THR A 93 14.48 -6.62 -12.30
CA THR A 93 14.30 -5.50 -13.23
C THR A 93 14.58 -4.19 -12.51
N GLU A 94 15.48 -3.38 -13.09
CA GLU A 94 15.80 -2.06 -12.53
C GLU A 94 14.60 -1.10 -12.64
N ILE A 95 14.38 -0.38 -11.57
CA ILE A 95 13.45 0.74 -11.51
C ILE A 95 14.26 2.02 -11.65
N ALA A 96 14.00 2.76 -12.72
CA ALA A 96 14.62 4.04 -12.95
C ALA A 96 14.13 5.07 -11.92
N GLN A 97 14.88 6.14 -11.77
CA GLN A 97 14.55 7.23 -10.86
C GLN A 97 13.08 7.69 -11.03
N GLY A 98 12.35 7.72 -9.95
CA GLY A 98 10.92 8.06 -9.95
C GLY A 98 10.02 7.05 -10.66
N GLY A 99 10.56 5.88 -11.05
CA GLY A 99 9.78 4.84 -11.72
C GLY A 99 9.40 5.22 -13.16
N SER A 100 10.25 5.96 -13.87
CA SER A 100 9.94 6.45 -15.22
C SER A 100 9.80 5.34 -16.27
N ASN A 101 10.31 4.15 -16.01
CA ASN A 101 10.26 2.99 -16.89
C ASN A 101 9.08 2.03 -16.62
N VAL A 102 8.16 2.41 -15.75
CA VAL A 102 6.92 1.66 -15.47
C VAL A 102 5.71 2.57 -15.60
N SER A 103 4.57 2.00 -16.02
CA SER A 103 3.33 2.75 -16.15
C SER A 103 2.78 3.20 -14.79
N GLY A 104 1.87 4.18 -14.78
CA GLY A 104 1.23 4.64 -13.54
C GLY A 104 0.50 3.52 -12.80
N GLY A 105 -0.22 2.66 -13.51
CA GLY A 105 -0.91 1.50 -12.94
C GLY A 105 0.06 0.44 -12.41
N GLN A 106 1.16 0.18 -13.11
CA GLN A 106 2.22 -0.74 -12.66
C GLN A 106 2.89 -0.20 -11.40
N LYS A 107 3.24 1.08 -11.41
CA LYS A 107 3.83 1.78 -10.26
C LYS A 107 2.93 1.67 -9.03
N GLN A 108 1.65 1.90 -9.21
CA GLN A 108 0.66 1.81 -8.14
C GLN A 108 0.54 0.38 -7.58
N ARG A 109 0.50 -0.63 -8.45
CA ARG A 109 0.46 -2.04 -8.02
C ARG A 109 1.72 -2.45 -7.28
N LEU A 110 2.88 -1.98 -7.69
CA LEU A 110 4.13 -2.23 -6.96
C LEU A 110 4.14 -1.53 -5.58
N ALA A 111 3.61 -0.33 -5.47
CA ALA A 111 3.46 0.36 -4.18
C ALA A 111 2.50 -0.40 -3.24
N ILE A 112 1.42 -0.94 -3.77
CA ILE A 112 0.49 -1.80 -3.02
C ILE A 112 1.19 -3.10 -2.59
N ALA A 113 1.90 -3.77 -3.50
CA ALA A 113 2.66 -4.98 -3.19
C ALA A 113 3.69 -4.75 -2.08
N ARG A 114 4.37 -3.62 -2.10
CA ARG A 114 5.30 -3.23 -1.04
C ARG A 114 4.64 -3.13 0.33
N ALA A 115 3.47 -2.52 0.40
CA ALA A 115 2.70 -2.43 1.63
C ALA A 115 2.26 -3.83 2.13
N ILE A 116 1.82 -4.70 1.22
CA ILE A 116 1.43 -6.08 1.56
C ILE A 116 2.63 -6.90 2.04
N ALA A 117 3.79 -6.77 1.39
CA ALA A 117 5.02 -7.48 1.78
C ALA A 117 5.49 -7.07 3.18
N LYS A 118 5.26 -5.84 3.60
CA LYS A 118 5.52 -5.38 4.96
C LYS A 118 4.70 -6.14 6.01
N ASN A 119 3.54 -6.67 5.62
CA ASN A 119 2.60 -7.39 6.47
C ASN A 119 2.17 -6.61 7.72
N PRO A 120 1.66 -5.38 7.59
CA PRO A 120 1.24 -4.56 8.72
C PRO A 120 -0.12 -5.01 9.28
N GLU A 121 -0.45 -4.52 10.47
CA GLU A 121 -1.76 -4.75 11.09
C GLU A 121 -2.86 -3.84 10.49
N ILE A 122 -2.45 -2.66 10.01
CA ILE A 122 -3.36 -1.64 9.45
C ILE A 122 -2.87 -1.26 8.07
N TYR A 123 -3.78 -1.28 7.09
CA TYR A 123 -3.53 -0.78 5.74
C TYR A 123 -4.32 0.50 5.52
N ILE A 124 -3.65 1.52 4.99
CA ILE A 124 -4.29 2.77 4.58
C ILE A 124 -4.07 2.96 3.08
N PHE A 125 -5.16 2.96 2.31
CA PHE A 125 -5.15 3.21 0.87
C PHE A 125 -5.76 4.58 0.60
N ASP A 126 -4.94 5.56 0.28
CA ASP A 126 -5.41 6.92 -0.05
C ASP A 126 -5.66 7.05 -1.55
N ASP A 127 -6.88 6.75 -1.98
CA ASP A 127 -7.29 6.77 -3.39
C ASP A 127 -6.32 6.00 -4.30
N SER A 128 -5.81 4.88 -3.77
CA SER A 128 -4.69 4.13 -4.33
C SER A 128 -5.06 3.31 -5.56
N PHE A 129 -6.34 3.24 -5.89
CA PHE A 129 -6.86 2.46 -7.03
C PHE A 129 -7.19 3.32 -8.24
N SER A 130 -7.03 4.64 -8.15
CA SER A 130 -7.47 5.59 -9.19
C SER A 130 -6.72 5.45 -10.51
N ALA A 131 -5.46 4.98 -10.48
CA ALA A 131 -4.65 4.74 -11.67
C ALA A 131 -4.92 3.37 -12.33
N LEU A 132 -5.79 2.54 -11.75
CA LEU A 132 -6.11 1.21 -12.23
C LEU A 132 -7.35 1.23 -13.12
N ASP A 133 -7.38 0.38 -14.15
CA ASP A 133 -8.60 0.09 -14.89
C ASP A 133 -9.62 -0.62 -13.99
N PHE A 134 -10.90 -0.61 -14.40
CA PHE A 134 -11.99 -1.16 -13.57
C PHE A 134 -11.84 -2.65 -13.27
N LYS A 135 -11.33 -3.43 -14.22
CA LYS A 135 -11.14 -4.88 -14.06
C LYS A 135 -10.03 -5.17 -13.05
N THR A 136 -8.90 -4.51 -13.19
CA THR A 136 -7.76 -4.64 -12.27
C THR A 136 -8.14 -4.17 -10.87
N ASP A 137 -8.82 -3.03 -10.75
CA ASP A 137 -9.35 -2.51 -9.49
C ASP A 137 -10.27 -3.52 -8.79
N ALA A 138 -11.24 -4.08 -9.50
CA ALA A 138 -12.18 -5.06 -8.94
C ALA A 138 -11.47 -6.35 -8.48
N THR A 139 -10.55 -6.86 -9.29
CA THR A 139 -9.77 -8.07 -8.98
C THR A 139 -8.86 -7.85 -7.77
N LEU A 140 -8.20 -6.71 -7.72
CA LEU A 140 -7.33 -6.33 -6.60
C LEU A 140 -8.11 -6.22 -5.30
N ARG A 141 -9.24 -5.52 -5.29
CA ARG A 141 -10.07 -5.39 -4.08
C ARG A 141 -10.59 -6.72 -3.58
N LYS A 142 -11.00 -7.61 -4.50
CA LYS A 142 -11.41 -8.97 -4.13
C LYS A 142 -10.25 -9.73 -3.48
N ALA A 143 -9.05 -9.64 -4.04
CA ALA A 143 -7.87 -10.29 -3.48
C ALA A 143 -7.51 -9.71 -2.09
N LEU A 144 -7.57 -8.39 -1.91
CA LEU A 144 -7.35 -7.75 -0.61
C LEU A 144 -8.34 -8.24 0.43
N ASN A 145 -9.62 -8.29 0.11
CA ASN A 145 -10.65 -8.75 1.04
C ASN A 145 -10.46 -10.23 1.44
N ASN A 146 -10.03 -11.07 0.52
CA ASN A 146 -9.83 -12.49 0.77
C ASN A 146 -8.55 -12.79 1.56
N GLU A 147 -7.46 -12.07 1.26
CA GLU A 147 -6.13 -12.37 1.79
C GLU A 147 -5.74 -11.55 3.02
N LEU A 148 -6.39 -10.40 3.22
CA LEU A 148 -6.08 -9.48 4.33
C LEU A 148 -7.23 -9.36 5.33
N SER A 149 -8.04 -10.40 5.49
CA SER A 149 -9.21 -10.42 6.38
C SER A 149 -8.86 -10.20 7.86
N ASP A 150 -7.64 -10.54 8.27
CA ASP A 150 -7.16 -10.38 9.65
C ASP A 150 -6.58 -8.99 9.94
N SER A 151 -6.54 -8.13 8.93
CA SER A 151 -5.99 -6.77 9.04
C SER A 151 -7.09 -5.73 8.96
N THR A 152 -6.84 -4.55 9.50
CA THR A 152 -7.72 -3.40 9.36
C THR A 152 -7.39 -2.66 8.07
N LEU A 153 -8.39 -2.49 7.19
CA LEU A 153 -8.25 -1.77 5.93
C LEU A 153 -9.02 -0.46 5.98
N LEU A 154 -8.32 0.64 5.77
CA LEU A 154 -8.88 1.98 5.61
C LEU A 154 -8.72 2.40 4.16
N ILE A 155 -9.82 2.58 3.46
CA ILE A 155 -9.83 2.90 2.04
C ILE A 155 -10.47 4.25 1.82
N VAL A 156 -9.70 5.17 1.26
CA VAL A 156 -10.22 6.42 0.70
C VAL A 156 -10.39 6.23 -0.80
N ALA A 157 -11.59 6.44 -1.29
CA ALA A 157 -11.89 6.29 -2.71
C ALA A 157 -12.88 7.35 -3.18
N GLN A 158 -12.77 7.71 -4.46
CA GLN A 158 -13.70 8.61 -5.14
C GLN A 158 -14.71 7.84 -6.01
N ARG A 159 -14.39 6.57 -6.34
CA ARG A 159 -15.29 5.71 -7.11
C ARG A 159 -16.32 5.06 -6.19
N ILE A 160 -17.59 5.25 -6.49
CA ILE A 160 -18.71 4.67 -5.72
C ILE A 160 -18.61 3.15 -5.63
N SER A 161 -18.22 2.49 -6.73
CA SER A 161 -18.03 1.04 -6.76
C SER A 161 -16.99 0.52 -5.78
N THR A 162 -16.04 1.37 -5.37
CA THR A 162 -15.00 1.00 -4.40
C THR A 162 -15.55 1.01 -2.98
N ILE A 163 -16.43 1.94 -2.63
CA ILE A 163 -16.95 2.10 -1.27
C ILE A 163 -18.19 1.27 -0.98
N MET A 164 -18.92 0.82 -2.00
CA MET A 164 -20.14 0.02 -1.81
C MET A 164 -19.93 -1.35 -1.16
N LYS A 165 -18.70 -1.82 -1.11
CA LYS A 165 -18.33 -3.15 -0.56
C LYS A 165 -17.26 -3.07 0.52
N ALA A 166 -17.03 -1.88 1.05
CA ALA A 166 -16.10 -1.67 2.17
C ALA A 166 -16.73 -2.09 3.50
#